data_6b363bb838c5426ef19ffb3b1d423320
#
_entry.id   6b363bb838c5426ef19ffb3b1d423320
#
_cell.length_a   1.000
_cell.length_b   1.000
_cell.length_c   1.000
_cell.angle_alpha   90.00
_cell.angle_beta   90.00
_cell.angle_gamma   90.00
#
_symmetry.space_group_name_H-M   'P 1'
#
loop_
_entity.id
_entity.type
_entity.pdbx_description
1 polymer ?
#
loop_
_entity_poly.entity_id
_entity_poly.type
_entity_poly.pdbx_seq_one_letter_code
_entity_poly.pdbx_strand_id
1 'polypeptide(L)'
;MQLSAPQDVFLNGLNTKYRAYVGGFGSGKTFIGCLDLLKFAGENPGTRQGYFAPTHPDIRDIFYPTIEEAATMLGFTIEINKGNKEVHLYRNRTYYGTIICRSMHDPKSIVGFKIARALVDEIDTMPKDKATQAWNKIVARLRLVIPGVQNGIGVTTTPEGFMFVYEKWANDPSESYSMVQASTYENMAYLPEDYIDTLLETYPPELVEAYVRGQFVNLTSGTVFHSYNRFTNRSQETIQEKEQLRIGMDFNVTNMSAVVYVLRGETWHAVAELSGIYDTPAMIKTIQEKWPEHSIRIYPDASGKSRKTVDASISDISLLEQAGFAVYANKSNPLV
;
A
#
# COMPACT_ATOMS: atom_id res chain seq x y z
N MET A 1 27.78 7.18 -14.50
CA MET A 1 26.91 6.26 -13.73
C MET A 1 25.99 5.56 -14.72
N GLN A 2 25.77 4.28 -14.56
CA GLN A 2 24.81 3.50 -15.34
C GLN A 2 23.61 3.19 -14.44
N LEU A 3 22.40 3.53 -14.88
CA LEU A 3 21.17 3.16 -14.18
C LEU A 3 20.92 1.66 -14.36
N SER A 4 20.37 1.01 -13.35
CA SER A 4 19.79 -0.33 -13.52
C SER A 4 18.52 -0.26 -14.36
N ALA A 5 18.09 -1.40 -14.93
CA ALA A 5 16.88 -1.42 -15.76
C ALA A 5 15.64 -0.90 -15.04
N PRO A 6 15.33 -1.29 -13.79
CA PRO A 6 14.21 -0.72 -13.04
C PRO A 6 14.34 0.79 -12.76
N GLN A 7 15.56 1.27 -12.50
CA GLN A 7 15.82 2.70 -12.31
C GLN A 7 15.53 3.50 -13.59
N ASP A 8 15.94 2.99 -14.73
CA ASP A 8 15.65 3.63 -16.02
C ASP A 8 14.15 3.63 -16.32
N VAL A 9 13.47 2.52 -16.07
CA VAL A 9 11.99 2.43 -16.20
C VAL A 9 11.31 3.46 -15.32
N PHE A 10 11.69 3.59 -14.04
CA PHE A 10 11.10 4.57 -13.14
C PHE A 10 11.32 6.02 -13.61
N LEU A 11 12.54 6.33 -14.03
CA LEU A 11 12.94 7.70 -14.36
C LEU A 11 12.46 8.13 -15.75
N ASN A 12 12.41 7.22 -16.72
CA ASN A 12 12.20 7.53 -18.14
C ASN A 12 11.02 6.78 -18.77
N GLY A 13 10.61 5.62 -18.22
CA GLY A 13 9.58 4.75 -18.80
C GLY A 13 8.17 4.97 -18.26
N LEU A 14 8.02 5.35 -16.98
CA LEU A 14 6.72 5.54 -16.36
C LEU A 14 6.19 6.96 -16.59
N ASN A 15 5.10 7.10 -17.36
CA ASN A 15 4.51 8.38 -17.74
C ASN A 15 3.20 8.72 -17.01
N THR A 16 2.89 8.02 -15.93
CA THR A 16 1.67 8.25 -15.14
C THR A 16 1.90 9.34 -14.08
N LYS A 17 0.80 9.87 -13.57
CA LYS A 17 0.83 10.93 -12.55
C LYS A 17 1.45 10.47 -11.23
N TYR A 18 1.20 9.23 -10.84
CA TYR A 18 1.70 8.62 -9.61
C TYR A 18 2.54 7.39 -9.96
N ARG A 19 3.84 7.50 -9.76
CA ARG A 19 4.81 6.45 -10.11
C ARG A 19 5.43 5.89 -8.85
N ALA A 20 5.60 4.57 -8.75
CA ALA A 20 6.27 3.95 -7.62
C ALA A 20 7.49 3.12 -8.06
N TYR A 21 8.58 3.25 -7.31
CA TYR A 21 9.71 2.35 -7.32
C TYR A 21 9.69 1.56 -6.02
N VAL A 22 9.31 0.30 -6.11
CA VAL A 22 9.24 -0.61 -4.98
C VAL A 22 10.45 -1.51 -5.02
N GLY A 23 11.31 -1.48 -4.00
CA GLY A 23 12.56 -2.22 -4.12
C GLY A 23 13.11 -2.74 -2.80
N GLY A 24 13.95 -3.78 -2.90
CA GLY A 24 14.69 -4.33 -1.76
C GLY A 24 15.69 -3.34 -1.15
N PHE A 25 16.25 -3.65 -0.01
CA PHE A 25 17.31 -2.87 0.61
C PHE A 25 18.53 -2.76 -0.33
N GLY A 26 19.12 -1.59 -0.39
CA GLY A 26 20.26 -1.37 -1.28
C GLY A 26 19.93 -1.30 -2.78
N SER A 27 18.66 -1.40 -3.22
CA SER A 27 18.27 -1.30 -4.65
C SER A 27 18.39 0.11 -5.25
N GLY A 28 18.82 1.11 -4.47
CA GLY A 28 19.01 2.50 -4.93
C GLY A 28 17.73 3.32 -4.99
N LYS A 29 16.70 2.96 -4.23
CA LYS A 29 15.37 3.63 -4.19
C LYS A 29 15.44 5.14 -3.99
N THR A 30 15.95 5.57 -2.85
CA THR A 30 16.03 7.00 -2.50
C THR A 30 16.88 7.76 -3.50
N PHE A 31 17.96 7.15 -4.00
CA PHE A 31 18.83 7.75 -4.99
C PHE A 31 18.11 8.03 -6.31
N ILE A 32 17.36 7.05 -6.86
CA ILE A 32 16.60 7.26 -8.10
C ILE A 32 15.47 8.28 -7.92
N GLY A 33 14.86 8.34 -6.74
CA GLY A 33 13.90 9.38 -6.37
C GLY A 33 14.53 10.77 -6.35
N CYS A 34 15.74 10.90 -5.83
CA CYS A 34 16.52 12.14 -5.88
C CYS A 34 16.84 12.57 -7.32
N LEU A 35 17.24 11.63 -8.18
CA LEU A 35 17.46 11.90 -9.60
C LEU A 35 16.19 12.38 -10.30
N ASP A 36 15.01 11.85 -9.96
CA ASP A 36 13.72 12.31 -10.49
C ASP A 36 13.43 13.78 -10.13
N LEU A 37 13.67 14.17 -8.88
CA LEU A 37 13.54 15.57 -8.47
C LEU A 37 14.53 16.48 -9.20
N LEU A 38 15.78 16.09 -9.34
CA LEU A 38 16.81 16.87 -10.00
C LEU A 38 16.59 16.99 -11.52
N LYS A 39 16.17 15.89 -12.17
CA LYS A 39 15.76 15.89 -13.57
C LYS A 39 14.63 16.90 -13.80
N PHE A 40 13.58 16.81 -12.96
CA PHE A 40 12.45 17.72 -13.05
C PHE A 40 12.88 19.20 -12.84
N ALA A 41 13.77 19.48 -11.89
CA ALA A 41 14.31 20.84 -11.68
C ALA A 41 15.11 21.33 -12.89
N GLY A 42 15.89 20.44 -13.53
CA GLY A 42 16.66 20.75 -14.73
C GLY A 42 15.77 21.10 -15.93
N GLU A 43 14.67 20.38 -16.10
CA GLU A 43 13.68 20.60 -17.16
C GLU A 43 12.75 21.79 -16.89
N ASN A 44 12.52 22.14 -15.60
CA ASN A 44 11.57 23.16 -15.15
C ASN A 44 12.23 24.09 -14.11
N PRO A 45 13.20 24.94 -14.50
CA PRO A 45 13.92 25.80 -13.56
C PRO A 45 13.01 26.76 -12.79
N GLY A 46 13.40 27.06 -11.54
CA GLY A 46 12.67 27.99 -10.66
C GLY A 46 11.45 27.38 -9.96
N THR A 47 11.20 26.07 -10.13
CA THR A 47 10.00 25.42 -9.58
C THR A 47 10.19 24.95 -8.14
N ARG A 48 9.06 24.80 -7.44
CA ARG A 48 9.02 24.19 -6.11
C ARG A 48 8.61 22.73 -6.21
N GLN A 49 9.35 21.91 -5.49
CA GLN A 49 9.15 20.49 -5.37
C GLN A 49 9.00 20.10 -3.90
N GLY A 50 8.55 18.89 -3.60
CA GLY A 50 8.41 18.38 -2.25
C GLY A 50 9.18 17.07 -2.06
N TYR A 51 9.76 16.90 -0.87
CA TYR A 51 10.26 15.63 -0.38
C TYR A 51 9.56 15.29 0.94
N PHE A 52 9.07 14.06 1.04
CA PHE A 52 8.29 13.60 2.18
C PHE A 52 8.84 12.25 2.65
N ALA A 53 9.22 12.15 3.92
CA ALA A 53 9.68 10.92 4.56
C ALA A 53 8.89 10.66 5.84
N PRO A 54 8.89 9.46 6.40
CA PRO A 54 8.20 9.13 7.65
C PRO A 54 8.55 10.08 8.78
N THR A 55 9.83 10.34 9.01
CA THR A 55 10.32 11.15 10.12
C THR A 55 11.30 12.24 9.69
N HIS A 56 11.60 13.20 10.57
CA HIS A 56 12.65 14.19 10.34
C HIS A 56 14.08 13.63 10.38
N PRO A 57 14.41 12.62 11.23
CA PRO A 57 15.67 11.90 11.10
C PRO A 57 15.90 11.32 9.71
N ASP A 58 14.89 10.71 9.07
CA ASP A 58 15.03 10.15 7.72
C ASP A 58 15.39 11.22 6.69
N ILE A 59 14.79 12.42 6.82
CA ILE A 59 15.15 13.56 5.97
C ILE A 59 16.61 13.95 6.18
N ARG A 60 17.08 14.04 7.44
CA ARG A 60 18.43 14.49 7.78
C ARG A 60 19.49 13.47 7.41
N ASP A 61 19.23 12.20 7.70
CA ASP A 61 20.27 11.17 7.71
C ASP A 61 20.29 10.37 6.38
N ILE A 62 19.17 10.37 5.63
CA ILE A 62 19.04 9.65 4.37
C ILE A 62 18.95 10.63 3.18
N PHE A 63 17.95 11.53 3.20
CA PHE A 63 17.71 12.37 2.04
C PHE A 63 18.80 13.40 1.78
N TYR A 64 19.22 14.15 2.80
CA TYR A 64 20.19 15.22 2.57
C TYR A 64 21.52 14.71 1.99
N PRO A 65 22.15 13.65 2.50
CA PRO A 65 23.38 13.11 1.87
C PRO A 65 23.08 12.53 0.48
N THR A 66 21.96 11.86 0.27
CA THR A 66 21.63 11.26 -1.03
C THR A 66 21.36 12.31 -2.11
N ILE A 67 20.63 13.38 -1.80
CA ILE A 67 20.38 14.46 -2.77
C ILE A 67 21.64 15.23 -3.10
N GLU A 68 22.57 15.37 -2.16
CA GLU A 68 23.88 16.02 -2.38
C GLU A 68 24.74 15.20 -3.34
N GLU A 69 24.81 13.89 -3.14
CA GLU A 69 25.47 12.96 -4.07
C GLU A 69 24.88 13.02 -5.47
N ALA A 70 23.56 12.87 -5.59
CA ALA A 70 22.85 12.91 -6.86
C ALA A 70 22.99 14.28 -7.57
N ALA A 71 22.95 15.37 -6.82
CA ALA A 71 23.12 16.73 -7.34
C ALA A 71 24.51 16.93 -7.95
N THR A 72 25.55 16.47 -7.26
CA THR A 72 26.94 16.54 -7.74
C THR A 72 27.09 15.82 -9.07
N MET A 73 26.49 14.63 -9.22
CA MET A 73 26.55 13.84 -10.47
C MET A 73 25.87 14.54 -11.65
N LEU A 74 24.81 15.32 -11.40
CA LEU A 74 24.07 16.04 -12.43
C LEU A 74 24.55 17.48 -12.63
N GLY A 75 25.65 17.89 -11.97
CA GLY A 75 26.23 19.23 -12.06
C GLY A 75 25.40 20.31 -11.39
N PHE A 76 24.62 19.95 -10.36
CA PHE A 76 23.99 20.87 -9.45
C PHE A 76 24.86 21.11 -8.22
N THR A 77 24.76 22.31 -7.65
CA THR A 77 25.16 22.61 -6.28
C THR A 77 23.92 22.82 -5.43
N ILE A 78 23.95 22.39 -4.18
CA ILE A 78 22.80 22.52 -3.27
C ILE A 78 23.17 23.35 -2.04
N GLU A 79 22.15 24.00 -1.48
CA GLU A 79 22.20 24.67 -0.20
C GLU A 79 21.10 24.12 0.70
N ILE A 80 21.45 23.51 1.82
CA ILE A 80 20.50 22.90 2.75
C ILE A 80 20.17 23.91 3.85
N ASN A 81 18.97 24.46 3.85
CA ASN A 81 18.43 25.27 4.93
C ASN A 81 17.74 24.37 5.97
N LYS A 82 18.49 23.96 7.00
CA LYS A 82 17.98 23.07 8.06
C LYS A 82 16.86 23.71 8.89
N GLY A 83 16.85 25.03 9.05
CA GLY A 83 15.80 25.77 9.78
C GLY A 83 14.46 25.68 9.09
N ASN A 84 14.41 26.01 7.82
CA ASN A 84 13.19 25.96 6.99
C ASN A 84 12.89 24.54 6.47
N LYS A 85 13.84 23.61 6.58
CA LYS A 85 13.77 22.27 6.01
C LYS A 85 13.55 22.33 4.50
N GLU A 86 14.47 23.02 3.82
CA GLU A 86 14.45 23.23 2.38
C GLU A 86 15.83 22.93 1.79
N VAL A 87 15.84 22.44 0.56
CA VAL A 87 17.06 22.28 -0.25
C VAL A 87 16.91 23.18 -1.47
N HIS A 88 17.81 24.16 -1.60
CA HIS A 88 17.86 25.05 -2.75
C HIS A 88 18.84 24.51 -3.77
N LEU A 89 18.40 24.45 -5.03
CA LEU A 89 19.14 23.90 -6.15
C LEU A 89 19.72 25.01 -7.02
N TYR A 90 21.01 24.92 -7.33
CA TYR A 90 21.70 25.87 -8.20
C TYR A 90 22.49 25.12 -9.28
N ARG A 91 22.64 25.75 -10.44
CA ARG A 91 23.55 25.32 -11.52
C ARG A 91 24.26 26.53 -12.07
N ASN A 92 25.58 26.53 -12.08
CA ASN A 92 26.38 27.69 -12.50
C ASN A 92 25.97 28.98 -11.78
N ARG A 93 25.73 28.94 -10.47
CA ARG A 93 25.23 30.02 -9.62
C ARG A 93 23.81 30.52 -9.95
N THR A 94 23.12 29.92 -10.92
CA THR A 94 21.72 30.21 -11.24
C THR A 94 20.82 29.35 -10.40
N TYR A 95 19.77 29.95 -9.80
CA TYR A 95 18.76 29.23 -9.01
C TYR A 95 17.86 28.38 -9.90
N TYR A 96 17.75 27.08 -9.58
CA TYR A 96 16.94 26.09 -10.32
C TYR A 96 15.69 25.62 -9.59
N GLY A 97 15.56 25.89 -8.29
CA GLY A 97 14.36 25.51 -7.57
C GLY A 97 14.62 25.23 -6.09
N THR A 98 13.53 24.91 -5.40
CA THR A 98 13.56 24.55 -3.98
C THR A 98 12.79 23.25 -3.76
N ILE A 99 13.39 22.32 -3.03
CA ILE A 99 12.74 21.11 -2.51
C ILE A 99 12.33 21.40 -1.06
N ILE A 100 11.02 21.37 -0.80
CA ILE A 100 10.44 21.55 0.54
C ILE A 100 10.36 20.19 1.21
N CYS A 101 11.03 20.01 2.34
CA CYS A 101 11.09 18.72 3.05
C CYS A 101 10.12 18.73 4.22
N ARG A 102 9.26 17.70 4.33
CA ARG A 102 8.32 17.53 5.46
C ARG A 102 8.25 16.08 5.91
N SER A 103 8.08 15.89 7.22
CA SER A 103 7.80 14.58 7.79
C SER A 103 6.32 14.23 7.61
N MET A 104 6.06 12.98 7.28
CA MET A 104 4.71 12.42 7.18
C MET A 104 4.14 11.98 8.53
N HIS A 105 4.97 11.92 9.60
CA HIS A 105 4.52 11.54 10.95
C HIS A 105 3.41 12.45 11.47
N ASP A 106 3.48 13.76 11.16
CA ASP A 106 2.41 14.71 11.39
C ASP A 106 1.87 15.29 10.07
N PRO A 107 0.86 14.64 9.45
CA PRO A 107 0.28 15.10 8.20
C PRO A 107 -0.33 16.52 8.26
N LYS A 108 -0.62 17.05 9.46
CA LYS A 108 -1.13 18.41 9.64
C LYS A 108 -0.08 19.47 9.27
N SER A 109 1.21 19.12 9.34
CA SER A 109 2.31 20.01 8.95
C SER A 109 2.46 20.19 7.42
N ILE A 110 1.81 19.32 6.62
CA ILE A 110 1.86 19.33 5.15
C ILE A 110 0.84 20.34 4.60
N VAL A 111 1.05 21.62 4.91
CA VAL A 111 0.14 22.72 4.55
C VAL A 111 0.91 23.98 4.13
N GLY A 112 0.22 24.93 3.51
CA GLY A 112 0.74 26.30 3.27
C GLY A 112 1.62 26.47 2.03
N PHE A 113 1.95 25.42 1.26
CA PHE A 113 2.78 25.51 0.06
C PHE A 113 2.12 24.88 -1.17
N LYS A 114 2.69 25.13 -2.34
CA LYS A 114 2.33 24.52 -3.62
C LYS A 114 3.58 23.99 -4.32
N ILE A 115 3.47 22.80 -4.90
CA ILE A 115 4.54 22.10 -5.60
C ILE A 115 4.04 21.55 -6.93
N ALA A 116 4.95 21.26 -7.86
CA ALA A 116 4.64 20.60 -9.13
C ALA A 116 5.06 19.12 -9.13
N ARG A 117 6.15 18.79 -8.42
CA ARG A 117 6.68 17.43 -8.29
C ARG A 117 6.87 17.10 -6.82
N ALA A 118 6.65 15.84 -6.46
CA ALA A 118 6.98 15.33 -5.13
C ALA A 118 7.71 13.99 -5.22
N LEU A 119 8.58 13.74 -4.25
CA LEU A 119 9.09 12.42 -3.88
C LEU A 119 8.55 12.06 -2.51
N VAL A 120 7.92 10.92 -2.40
CA VAL A 120 7.43 10.32 -1.15
C VAL A 120 8.25 9.07 -0.88
N ASP A 121 9.08 9.10 0.15
CA ASP A 121 10.04 8.04 0.46
C ASP A 121 9.56 7.22 1.66
N GLU A 122 9.71 5.89 1.59
CA GLU A 122 9.43 4.89 2.62
C GLU A 122 8.02 5.02 3.27
N ILE A 123 7.00 5.30 2.47
CA ILE A 123 5.62 5.49 2.98
C ILE A 123 5.02 4.20 3.55
N ASP A 124 5.43 3.03 3.07
CA ASP A 124 4.90 1.73 3.53
C ASP A 124 5.40 1.34 4.93
N THR A 125 6.47 1.99 5.44
CA THR A 125 6.91 1.81 6.84
C THR A 125 5.96 2.44 7.86
N MET A 126 4.97 3.22 7.38
CA MET A 126 3.98 3.87 8.22
C MET A 126 2.71 3.03 8.36
N PRO A 127 1.98 3.16 9.50
CA PRO A 127 0.63 2.63 9.60
C PRO A 127 -0.24 3.14 8.45
N LYS A 128 -1.01 2.25 7.82
CA LYS A 128 -1.80 2.51 6.61
C LYS A 128 -2.68 3.75 6.68
N ASP A 129 -3.36 3.97 7.82
CA ASP A 129 -4.22 5.14 8.03
C ASP A 129 -3.42 6.45 8.00
N LYS A 130 -2.24 6.46 8.62
CA LYS A 130 -1.34 7.63 8.59
C LYS A 130 -0.76 7.86 7.19
N ALA A 131 -0.36 6.78 6.50
CA ALA A 131 0.09 6.85 5.11
C ALA A 131 -0.98 7.46 4.21
N THR A 132 -2.24 7.02 4.35
CA THR A 132 -3.40 7.56 3.61
C THR A 132 -3.63 9.05 3.91
N GLN A 133 -3.56 9.45 5.17
CA GLN A 133 -3.73 10.86 5.56
C GLN A 133 -2.61 11.74 4.99
N ALA A 134 -1.36 11.30 5.09
CA ALA A 134 -0.21 12.00 4.53
C ALA A 134 -0.33 12.14 3.01
N TRP A 135 -0.61 11.03 2.31
CA TRP A 135 -0.84 11.01 0.87
C TRP A 135 -1.87 12.03 0.42
N ASN A 136 -3.06 12.05 1.04
CA ASN A 136 -4.13 12.99 0.70
C ASN A 136 -3.69 14.45 0.89
N LYS A 137 -2.88 14.73 1.92
CA LYS A 137 -2.30 16.08 2.14
C LYS A 137 -1.27 16.45 1.07
N ILE A 138 -0.40 15.51 0.68
CA ILE A 138 0.62 15.73 -0.36
C ILE A 138 -0.04 15.97 -1.72
N VAL A 139 -1.00 15.13 -2.11
CA VAL A 139 -1.76 15.30 -3.36
C VAL A 139 -2.41 16.68 -3.44
N ALA A 140 -2.97 17.18 -2.34
CA ALA A 140 -3.54 18.53 -2.28
C ALA A 140 -2.49 19.66 -2.42
N ARG A 141 -1.17 19.38 -2.36
CA ARG A 141 -0.09 20.36 -2.61
C ARG A 141 0.32 20.41 -4.07
N LEU A 142 -0.01 19.44 -4.91
CA LEU A 142 0.28 19.41 -6.34
C LEU A 142 -0.58 20.40 -7.12
N ARG A 143 -0.41 21.68 -6.85
CA ARG A 143 -1.21 22.77 -7.43
C ARG A 143 -0.37 23.91 -8.00
N LEU A 144 0.94 23.70 -8.19
CA LEU A 144 1.77 24.65 -8.93
C LEU A 144 1.51 24.44 -10.42
N VAL A 145 1.09 25.49 -11.10
CA VAL A 145 0.79 25.45 -12.55
C VAL A 145 2.06 25.74 -13.32
N ILE A 146 2.47 24.82 -14.19
CA ILE A 146 3.55 24.97 -15.15
C ILE A 146 2.96 24.65 -16.52
N PRO A 147 2.99 25.57 -17.49
CA PRO A 147 2.41 25.34 -18.82
C PRO A 147 2.99 24.09 -19.48
N GLY A 148 2.12 23.19 -19.95
CA GLY A 148 2.53 21.95 -20.64
C GLY A 148 3.10 20.84 -19.75
N VAL A 149 3.15 21.02 -18.42
CA VAL A 149 3.72 20.05 -17.49
C VAL A 149 2.64 19.46 -16.58
N GLN A 150 2.56 18.15 -16.54
CA GLN A 150 1.71 17.44 -15.59
C GLN A 150 2.40 17.33 -14.23
N ASN A 151 1.72 17.81 -13.18
CA ASN A 151 2.16 17.58 -11.81
C ASN A 151 2.12 16.10 -11.44
N GLY A 152 3.11 15.63 -10.67
CA GLY A 152 3.19 14.21 -10.32
C GLY A 152 3.92 13.91 -9.02
N ILE A 153 3.76 12.68 -8.56
CA ILE A 153 4.45 12.13 -7.38
C ILE A 153 5.23 10.88 -7.79
N GLY A 154 6.51 10.83 -7.43
CA GLY A 154 7.29 9.62 -7.34
C GLY A 154 7.22 9.07 -5.92
N VAL A 155 7.03 7.78 -5.78
CA VAL A 155 7.10 7.05 -4.51
C VAL A 155 8.28 6.10 -4.57
N THR A 156 9.08 6.06 -3.52
CA THR A 156 10.18 5.09 -3.35
C THR A 156 9.97 4.40 -2.01
N THR A 157 9.89 3.07 -2.00
CA THR A 157 9.63 2.34 -0.75
C THR A 157 10.12 0.90 -0.79
N THR A 158 10.46 0.38 0.37
CA THR A 158 10.57 -1.05 0.60
C THR A 158 9.15 -1.62 0.77
N PRO A 159 8.83 -2.80 0.22
CA PRO A 159 7.51 -3.39 0.45
C PRO A 159 7.39 -3.92 1.88
N GLU A 160 6.49 -3.35 2.66
CA GLU A 160 6.18 -3.76 4.04
C GLU A 160 4.89 -4.61 4.10
N GLY A 161 4.79 -5.59 3.21
CA GLY A 161 3.61 -6.42 3.08
C GLY A 161 2.54 -5.81 2.17
N PHE A 162 1.28 -6.13 2.45
CA PHE A 162 0.14 -5.65 1.66
C PHE A 162 -0.41 -4.33 2.21
N MET A 163 0.50 -3.34 2.34
CA MET A 163 0.21 -2.05 2.95
C MET A 163 -0.31 -1.03 1.91
N PHE A 164 -0.05 0.25 2.14
CA PHE A 164 -0.61 1.36 1.36
C PHE A 164 -0.20 1.32 -0.14
N VAL A 165 1.09 1.07 -0.43
CA VAL A 165 1.58 1.04 -1.81
C VAL A 165 1.05 -0.17 -2.56
N TYR A 166 0.99 -1.34 -1.90
CA TYR A 166 0.37 -2.51 -2.49
C TYR A 166 -1.07 -2.22 -2.96
N GLU A 167 -1.90 -1.62 -2.11
CA GLU A 167 -3.30 -1.34 -2.46
C GLU A 167 -3.45 -0.34 -3.61
N LYS A 168 -2.61 0.70 -3.62
CA LYS A 168 -2.73 1.78 -4.60
C LYS A 168 -2.11 1.47 -5.96
N TRP A 169 -1.04 0.67 -5.99
CA TRP A 169 -0.25 0.44 -7.21
C TRP A 169 -0.28 -1.00 -7.72
N ALA A 170 -0.57 -2.00 -6.87
CA ALA A 170 -0.49 -3.41 -7.23
C ALA A 170 -1.84 -4.13 -7.26
N ASN A 171 -2.74 -3.87 -6.30
CA ASN A 171 -3.97 -4.64 -6.14
C ASN A 171 -5.03 -4.28 -7.20
N ASP A 172 -5.35 -2.99 -7.33
CA ASP A 172 -6.33 -2.47 -8.30
C ASP A 172 -5.96 -1.03 -8.71
N PRO A 173 -4.86 -0.85 -9.46
CA PRO A 173 -4.39 0.48 -9.82
C PRO A 173 -5.30 1.13 -10.86
N SER A 174 -5.67 2.40 -10.64
CA SER A 174 -6.27 3.20 -11.69
C SER A 174 -5.20 3.59 -12.75
N GLU A 175 -5.62 4.05 -13.92
CA GLU A 175 -4.75 4.46 -15.03
C GLU A 175 -3.70 5.54 -14.66
N SER A 176 -3.93 6.28 -13.57
CA SER A 176 -3.00 7.29 -13.08
C SER A 176 -1.82 6.72 -12.28
N TYR A 177 -1.81 5.42 -11.99
CA TYR A 177 -0.82 4.76 -11.16
C TYR A 177 -0.02 3.75 -11.97
N SER A 178 1.30 3.78 -11.85
CA SER A 178 2.20 2.76 -12.39
C SER A 178 3.36 2.53 -11.46
N MET A 179 3.91 1.33 -11.47
CA MET A 179 5.06 1.00 -10.65
C MET A 179 6.06 0.11 -11.37
N VAL A 180 7.28 0.10 -10.84
CA VAL A 180 8.32 -0.86 -11.14
C VAL A 180 8.80 -1.47 -9.84
N GLN A 181 9.05 -2.79 -9.85
CA GLN A 181 9.68 -3.50 -8.75
C GLN A 181 11.16 -3.76 -9.07
N ALA A 182 12.00 -3.70 -8.04
CA ALA A 182 13.43 -3.90 -8.16
C ALA A 182 13.97 -4.75 -7.01
N SER A 183 14.86 -5.67 -7.34
CA SER A 183 15.59 -6.44 -6.34
C SER A 183 16.91 -5.74 -5.95
N THR A 184 17.48 -6.13 -4.83
CA THR A 184 18.84 -5.72 -4.42
C THR A 184 19.90 -6.14 -5.43
N TYR A 185 19.68 -7.28 -6.11
CA TYR A 185 20.60 -7.81 -7.13
C TYR A 185 20.84 -6.85 -8.29
N GLU A 186 19.84 -6.05 -8.67
CA GLU A 186 19.94 -5.11 -9.80
C GLU A 186 20.84 -3.91 -9.50
N ASN A 187 21.19 -3.71 -8.23
CA ASN A 187 22.13 -2.67 -7.80
C ASN A 187 23.44 -3.24 -7.23
N MET A 188 23.70 -4.54 -7.40
CA MET A 188 24.82 -5.28 -6.82
C MET A 188 26.20 -4.64 -7.11
N ALA A 189 26.36 -4.01 -8.29
CA ALA A 189 27.59 -3.35 -8.69
C ALA A 189 27.99 -2.16 -7.79
N TYR A 190 27.08 -1.65 -6.96
CA TYR A 190 27.26 -0.51 -6.06
C TYR A 190 27.16 -0.90 -4.57
N LEU A 191 27.17 -2.21 -4.27
CA LEU A 191 27.07 -2.76 -2.93
C LEU A 191 28.36 -3.52 -2.57
N PRO A 192 28.68 -3.70 -1.28
CA PRO A 192 29.73 -4.63 -0.85
C PRO A 192 29.49 -6.04 -1.40
N GLU A 193 30.57 -6.76 -1.73
CA GLU A 193 30.47 -8.10 -2.35
C GLU A 193 29.67 -9.10 -1.51
N ASP A 194 29.76 -9.02 -0.19
CA ASP A 194 29.08 -9.90 0.78
C ASP A 194 27.70 -9.39 1.24
N TYR A 195 27.26 -8.23 0.76
CA TYR A 195 26.05 -7.58 1.28
C TYR A 195 24.80 -8.45 1.13
N ILE A 196 24.58 -9.00 -0.07
CA ILE A 196 23.39 -9.83 -0.35
C ILE A 196 23.46 -11.14 0.43
N ASP A 197 24.62 -11.79 0.47
CA ASP A 197 24.80 -13.03 1.20
C ASP A 197 24.55 -12.83 2.71
N THR A 198 25.01 -11.72 3.28
CA THR A 198 24.72 -11.34 4.66
C THR A 198 23.20 -11.21 4.92
N LEU A 199 22.45 -10.60 4.00
CA LEU A 199 21.00 -10.49 4.12
C LEU A 199 20.31 -11.86 4.03
N LEU A 200 20.77 -12.73 3.10
CA LEU A 200 20.23 -14.08 2.93
C LEU A 200 20.46 -14.97 4.14
N GLU A 201 21.61 -14.83 4.82
CA GLU A 201 21.92 -15.56 6.05
C GLU A 201 21.14 -15.04 7.27
N THR A 202 20.83 -13.74 7.28
CA THR A 202 20.25 -13.06 8.45
C THR A 202 18.73 -13.13 8.46
N TYR A 203 18.09 -13.05 7.28
CA TYR A 203 16.65 -12.91 7.19
C TYR A 203 15.94 -14.24 6.95
N PRO A 204 14.76 -14.47 7.58
CA PRO A 204 13.88 -15.56 7.21
C PRO A 204 13.37 -15.40 5.77
N PRO A 205 12.93 -16.50 5.12
CA PRO A 205 12.57 -16.49 3.69
C PRO A 205 11.57 -15.40 3.30
N GLU A 206 10.59 -15.11 4.13
CA GLU A 206 9.57 -14.09 3.86
C GLU A 206 10.18 -12.68 3.81
N LEU A 207 11.13 -12.38 4.69
CA LEU A 207 11.84 -11.10 4.67
C LEU A 207 12.83 -11.01 3.50
N VAL A 208 13.41 -12.14 3.06
CA VAL A 208 14.24 -12.18 1.86
C VAL A 208 13.41 -11.82 0.62
N GLU A 209 12.20 -12.36 0.49
CA GLU A 209 11.31 -12.00 -0.62
C GLU A 209 10.96 -10.50 -0.63
N ALA A 210 10.67 -9.91 0.55
CA ALA A 210 10.37 -8.50 0.65
C ALA A 210 11.61 -7.61 0.50
N TYR A 211 12.63 -7.85 1.32
CA TYR A 211 13.71 -6.89 1.54
C TYR A 211 14.91 -7.09 0.62
N VAL A 212 15.03 -8.27 -0.01
CA VAL A 212 16.06 -8.52 -1.02
C VAL A 212 15.46 -8.56 -2.42
N ARG A 213 14.33 -9.24 -2.61
CA ARG A 213 13.71 -9.38 -3.93
C ARG A 213 12.70 -8.29 -4.27
N GLY A 214 12.32 -7.43 -3.31
CA GLY A 214 11.38 -6.32 -3.52
C GLY A 214 9.96 -6.78 -3.78
N GLN A 215 9.56 -7.97 -3.31
CA GLN A 215 8.25 -8.54 -3.54
C GLN A 215 7.26 -8.18 -2.42
N PHE A 216 6.00 -7.96 -2.80
CA PHE A 216 4.94 -7.86 -1.81
C PHE A 216 4.58 -9.24 -1.30
N VAL A 217 4.86 -9.49 -0.05
CA VAL A 217 4.56 -10.74 0.66
C VAL A 217 3.86 -10.44 1.97
N ASN A 218 3.21 -11.44 2.55
CA ASN A 218 2.61 -11.26 3.86
C ASN A 218 3.69 -11.26 4.95
N LEU A 219 3.95 -10.11 5.56
CA LEU A 219 4.91 -9.94 6.66
C LEU A 219 4.24 -9.95 8.04
N THR A 220 2.95 -10.22 8.12
CA THR A 220 2.24 -10.23 9.41
C THR A 220 2.69 -11.44 10.22
N SER A 221 3.34 -11.20 11.35
CA SER A 221 3.64 -12.23 12.34
C SER A 221 2.33 -12.84 12.85
N GLY A 222 2.24 -14.17 12.88
CA GLY A 222 1.02 -14.86 13.31
C GLY A 222 0.09 -15.28 12.17
N THR A 223 0.61 -15.42 10.95
CA THR A 223 -0.14 -16.01 9.85
C THR A 223 -0.62 -17.42 10.22
N VAL A 224 -1.92 -17.61 10.35
CA VAL A 224 -2.53 -18.90 10.70
C VAL A 224 -2.36 -19.91 9.55
N PHE A 225 -2.36 -19.44 8.31
CA PHE A 225 -2.25 -20.26 7.10
C PHE A 225 -0.90 -20.04 6.41
N HIS A 226 0.18 -20.61 6.93
CA HIS A 226 1.55 -20.46 6.39
C HIS A 226 1.70 -20.95 4.94
N SER A 227 0.90 -21.94 4.53
CA SER A 227 0.91 -22.50 3.17
C SER A 227 0.03 -21.73 2.17
N TYR A 228 -0.65 -20.65 2.60
CA TYR A 228 -1.45 -19.85 1.70
C TYR A 228 -0.57 -19.08 0.71
N ASN A 229 -0.78 -19.33 -0.57
CA ASN A 229 -0.15 -18.60 -1.66
C ASN A 229 -1.24 -17.99 -2.56
N ARG A 230 -1.32 -16.67 -2.63
CA ARG A 230 -2.36 -15.95 -3.36
C ARG A 230 -2.42 -16.25 -4.86
N PHE A 231 -1.32 -16.70 -5.47
CA PHE A 231 -1.29 -17.04 -6.89
C PHE A 231 -1.82 -18.46 -7.15
N THR A 232 -1.46 -19.40 -6.31
CA THR A 232 -1.90 -20.82 -6.44
C THR A 232 -3.24 -21.08 -5.76
N ASN A 233 -3.60 -20.31 -4.72
CA ASN A 233 -4.87 -20.47 -4.00
C ASN A 233 -5.97 -19.51 -4.51
N ARG A 234 -5.71 -18.73 -5.56
CA ARG A 234 -6.73 -17.87 -6.18
C ARG A 234 -7.72 -18.73 -6.96
N SER A 235 -9.00 -18.64 -6.60
CA SER A 235 -10.08 -19.21 -7.39
C SER A 235 -10.53 -18.25 -8.49
N GLN A 236 -10.91 -18.79 -9.65
CA GLN A 236 -11.59 -18.08 -10.74
C GLN A 236 -13.08 -18.44 -10.82
N GLU A 237 -13.55 -19.25 -9.86
CA GLU A 237 -14.94 -19.64 -9.80
C GLU A 237 -15.86 -18.46 -9.48
N THR A 238 -17.04 -18.51 -10.06
CA THR A 238 -18.11 -17.52 -9.88
C THR A 238 -19.39 -18.20 -9.44
N ILE A 239 -20.31 -17.43 -8.87
CA ILE A 239 -21.63 -17.91 -8.48
C ILE A 239 -22.43 -18.23 -9.75
N GLN A 240 -22.94 -19.47 -9.85
CA GLN A 240 -23.80 -19.93 -10.93
C GLN A 240 -25.28 -19.69 -10.57
N GLU A 241 -26.14 -19.62 -11.57
CA GLU A 241 -27.56 -19.36 -11.37
C GLU A 241 -28.23 -20.40 -10.46
N LYS A 242 -28.95 -19.94 -9.44
CA LYS A 242 -29.72 -20.75 -8.47
C LYS A 242 -28.93 -21.80 -7.69
N GLU A 243 -27.61 -21.74 -7.68
CA GLU A 243 -26.82 -22.70 -6.90
C GLU A 243 -26.92 -22.43 -5.39
N GLN A 244 -26.58 -23.44 -4.60
CA GLN A 244 -26.55 -23.33 -3.15
C GLN A 244 -25.31 -22.57 -2.68
N LEU A 245 -25.53 -21.45 -1.99
CA LEU A 245 -24.47 -20.66 -1.36
C LEU A 245 -24.26 -21.08 0.09
N ARG A 246 -23.00 -21.06 0.52
CA ARG A 246 -22.63 -21.30 1.91
C ARG A 246 -21.85 -20.11 2.42
N ILE A 247 -22.33 -19.53 3.52
CA ILE A 247 -21.82 -18.25 4.02
C ILE A 247 -21.27 -18.46 5.43
N GLY A 248 -19.94 -18.32 5.57
CA GLY A 248 -19.30 -18.17 6.88
C GLY A 248 -19.47 -16.76 7.37
N MET A 249 -19.87 -16.55 8.64
CA MET A 249 -20.21 -15.21 9.15
C MET A 249 -19.63 -14.99 10.54
N ASP A 250 -19.04 -13.80 10.73
CA ASP A 250 -18.51 -13.31 12.00
C ASP A 250 -19.32 -12.11 12.50
N PHE A 251 -19.73 -12.17 13.79
CA PHE A 251 -20.57 -11.15 14.42
C PHE A 251 -19.73 -10.12 15.17
N ASN A 252 -19.36 -9.06 14.49
CA ASN A 252 -18.71 -7.90 15.10
C ASN A 252 -19.61 -6.67 15.00
N VAL A 253 -19.87 -6.02 16.11
CA VAL A 253 -20.67 -4.78 16.12
C VAL A 253 -20.00 -3.72 15.26
N THR A 254 -20.77 -3.10 14.36
CA THR A 254 -20.32 -2.09 13.37
C THR A 254 -19.35 -2.57 12.28
N ASN A 255 -18.91 -3.82 12.31
CA ASN A 255 -17.95 -4.34 11.33
C ASN A 255 -18.15 -5.85 11.10
N MET A 256 -19.39 -6.27 10.86
CA MET A 256 -19.68 -7.66 10.51
C MET A 256 -19.05 -8.01 9.19
N SER A 257 -18.56 -9.25 9.09
CA SER A 257 -18.01 -9.80 7.86
C SER A 257 -18.57 -11.18 7.56
N ALA A 258 -18.62 -11.51 6.26
CA ALA A 258 -19.03 -12.81 5.80
C ALA A 258 -18.29 -13.19 4.50
N VAL A 259 -18.01 -14.47 4.35
CA VAL A 259 -17.40 -15.03 3.13
C VAL A 259 -18.37 -16.02 2.50
N VAL A 260 -18.60 -15.86 1.21
CA VAL A 260 -19.51 -16.71 0.44
C VAL A 260 -18.73 -17.76 -0.32
N TYR A 261 -19.14 -19.01 -0.15
CA TYR A 261 -18.51 -20.17 -0.77
C TYR A 261 -19.45 -20.89 -1.70
N VAL A 262 -18.89 -21.44 -2.77
CA VAL A 262 -19.50 -22.45 -3.65
C VAL A 262 -18.68 -23.73 -3.61
N LEU A 263 -19.30 -24.87 -3.89
CA LEU A 263 -18.65 -26.17 -3.93
C LEU A 263 -18.52 -26.60 -5.38
N ARG A 264 -17.30 -26.95 -5.80
CA ARG A 264 -17.01 -27.54 -7.12
C ARG A 264 -16.35 -28.92 -6.91
N GLY A 265 -17.11 -29.98 -7.18
CA GLY A 265 -16.67 -31.32 -6.80
C GLY A 265 -16.52 -31.42 -5.27
N GLU A 266 -15.31 -31.64 -4.80
CA GLU A 266 -14.97 -31.67 -3.35
C GLU A 266 -14.25 -30.41 -2.86
N THR A 267 -14.04 -29.42 -3.74
CA THR A 267 -13.28 -28.20 -3.42
C THR A 267 -14.20 -27.03 -3.10
N TRP A 268 -13.90 -26.34 -2.01
CA TRP A 268 -14.56 -25.11 -1.60
C TRP A 268 -13.88 -23.91 -2.23
N HIS A 269 -14.67 -23.05 -2.87
CA HIS A 269 -14.18 -21.81 -3.47
C HIS A 269 -14.83 -20.62 -2.80
N ALA A 270 -14.03 -19.72 -2.22
CA ALA A 270 -14.49 -18.41 -1.79
C ALA A 270 -14.72 -17.55 -3.03
N VAL A 271 -15.96 -17.07 -3.23
CA VAL A 271 -16.37 -16.37 -4.45
C VAL A 271 -16.87 -14.95 -4.22
N ALA A 272 -17.20 -14.59 -2.97
CA ALA A 272 -17.54 -13.23 -2.60
C ALA A 272 -17.25 -12.97 -1.12
N GLU A 273 -17.03 -11.71 -0.79
CA GLU A 273 -16.86 -11.19 0.56
C GLU A 273 -17.85 -10.07 0.84
N LEU A 274 -18.38 -10.04 2.04
CA LEU A 274 -19.14 -8.93 2.62
C LEU A 274 -18.37 -8.46 3.85
N SER A 275 -18.00 -7.21 3.92
CA SER A 275 -17.23 -6.64 5.03
C SER A 275 -17.75 -5.24 5.40
N GLY A 276 -17.53 -4.84 6.66
CA GLY A 276 -17.93 -3.52 7.13
C GLY A 276 -19.45 -3.33 7.26
N ILE A 277 -20.20 -4.41 7.38
CA ILE A 277 -21.67 -4.34 7.56
C ILE A 277 -21.98 -4.01 9.01
N TYR A 278 -22.91 -3.07 9.24
CA TYR A 278 -23.14 -2.47 10.55
C TYR A 278 -23.73 -3.45 11.57
N ASP A 279 -24.73 -4.26 11.19
CA ASP A 279 -25.43 -5.17 12.07
C ASP A 279 -26.06 -6.36 11.32
N THR A 280 -26.64 -7.31 12.06
CA THR A 280 -27.27 -8.51 11.52
C THR A 280 -28.46 -8.21 10.58
N PRO A 281 -29.38 -7.27 10.89
CA PRO A 281 -30.43 -6.88 9.95
C PRO A 281 -29.90 -6.35 8.61
N ALA A 282 -28.85 -5.51 8.63
CA ALA A 282 -28.21 -5.00 7.43
C ALA A 282 -27.51 -6.12 6.63
N MET A 283 -26.88 -7.08 7.31
CA MET A 283 -26.27 -8.25 6.67
C MET A 283 -27.34 -9.11 5.98
N ILE A 284 -28.46 -9.40 6.64
CA ILE A 284 -29.59 -10.14 6.08
C ILE A 284 -30.09 -9.47 4.81
N LYS A 285 -30.35 -8.17 4.89
CA LYS A 285 -30.83 -7.38 3.73
C LYS A 285 -29.83 -7.44 2.57
N THR A 286 -28.55 -7.26 2.85
CA THR A 286 -27.48 -7.31 1.83
C THR A 286 -27.43 -8.66 1.14
N ILE A 287 -27.54 -9.77 1.88
CA ILE A 287 -27.52 -11.12 1.33
C ILE A 287 -28.74 -11.36 0.45
N GLN A 288 -29.94 -10.99 0.91
CA GLN A 288 -31.18 -11.16 0.17
C GLN A 288 -31.24 -10.32 -1.12
N GLU A 289 -30.70 -9.10 -1.09
CA GLU A 289 -30.62 -8.22 -2.27
C GLU A 289 -29.60 -8.72 -3.32
N LYS A 290 -28.46 -9.25 -2.87
CA LYS A 290 -27.42 -9.74 -3.78
C LYS A 290 -27.74 -11.09 -4.40
N TRP A 291 -28.39 -12.00 -3.66
CA TRP A 291 -28.63 -13.38 -4.07
C TRP A 291 -30.08 -13.84 -3.80
N PRO A 292 -31.09 -13.17 -4.39
CA PRO A 292 -32.51 -13.39 -4.04
C PRO A 292 -33.02 -14.77 -4.41
N GLU A 293 -32.46 -15.42 -5.44
CA GLU A 293 -32.92 -16.72 -5.95
C GLU A 293 -32.10 -17.91 -5.51
N HIS A 294 -31.12 -17.70 -4.60
CA HIS A 294 -30.20 -18.74 -4.16
C HIS A 294 -30.64 -19.41 -2.86
N SER A 295 -30.45 -20.72 -2.76
CA SER A 295 -30.55 -21.42 -1.49
C SER A 295 -29.34 -21.10 -0.62
N ILE A 296 -29.55 -20.52 0.56
CA ILE A 296 -28.45 -19.99 1.40
C ILE A 296 -28.36 -20.78 2.70
N ARG A 297 -27.16 -21.29 2.99
CA ARG A 297 -26.78 -21.89 4.27
C ARG A 297 -25.78 -20.99 4.97
N ILE A 298 -26.07 -20.62 6.22
CA ILE A 298 -25.19 -19.75 7.02
C ILE A 298 -24.50 -20.56 8.12
N TYR A 299 -23.22 -20.36 8.24
CA TYR A 299 -22.32 -20.95 9.22
C TYR A 299 -21.71 -19.83 10.08
N PRO A 300 -22.46 -19.34 11.07
CA PRO A 300 -22.01 -18.24 11.93
C PRO A 300 -21.11 -18.76 13.04
N ASP A 301 -20.33 -17.85 13.63
CA ASP A 301 -19.64 -18.14 14.88
C ASP A 301 -20.63 -18.33 16.04
N ALA A 302 -20.17 -18.94 17.13
CA ALA A 302 -21.04 -19.26 18.26
C ALA A 302 -21.41 -18.01 19.12
N SER A 303 -20.77 -16.86 18.92
CA SER A 303 -21.05 -15.62 19.67
C SER A 303 -22.45 -15.08 19.38
N GLY A 304 -22.97 -15.34 18.19
CA GLY A 304 -24.34 -14.96 17.76
C GLY A 304 -25.48 -15.60 18.55
N LYS A 305 -25.17 -16.57 19.45
CA LYS A 305 -26.13 -17.14 20.43
C LYS A 305 -26.37 -16.25 21.63
N SER A 306 -25.54 -15.23 21.86
CA SER A 306 -25.64 -14.32 22.98
C SER A 306 -26.96 -13.54 22.90
N ARG A 307 -27.73 -13.58 23.98
CA ARG A 307 -29.00 -12.82 24.09
C ARG A 307 -28.71 -11.33 24.27
N LYS A 308 -29.48 -10.49 23.60
CA LYS A 308 -29.35 -9.04 23.77
C LYS A 308 -30.07 -8.58 25.04
N THR A 309 -29.47 -7.64 25.75
CA THR A 309 -30.04 -7.09 26.99
C THR A 309 -31.35 -6.32 26.79
N VAL A 310 -31.61 -5.88 25.56
CA VAL A 310 -32.84 -5.14 25.19
C VAL A 310 -34.03 -6.07 24.98
N ASP A 311 -33.78 -7.29 24.47
CA ASP A 311 -34.79 -8.35 24.32
C ASP A 311 -34.12 -9.72 24.41
N ALA A 312 -34.45 -10.44 25.50
CA ALA A 312 -33.86 -11.76 25.80
C ALA A 312 -34.33 -12.87 24.84
N SER A 313 -35.33 -12.62 24.00
CA SER A 313 -35.84 -13.56 23.00
C SER A 313 -35.12 -13.45 21.67
N ILE A 314 -34.35 -12.37 21.44
CA ILE A 314 -33.68 -12.08 20.15
C ILE A 314 -32.19 -12.35 20.28
N SER A 315 -31.67 -13.23 19.43
CA SER A 315 -30.26 -13.43 19.17
C SER A 315 -29.95 -13.18 17.68
N ASP A 316 -28.68 -12.95 17.33
CA ASP A 316 -28.31 -12.76 15.93
C ASP A 316 -28.62 -14.00 15.09
N ILE A 317 -28.47 -15.19 15.67
CA ILE A 317 -28.87 -16.46 15.04
C ILE A 317 -30.38 -16.52 14.82
N SER A 318 -31.21 -16.13 15.82
CA SER A 318 -32.65 -16.13 15.65
C SER A 318 -33.15 -15.18 14.55
N LEU A 319 -32.47 -14.05 14.34
CA LEU A 319 -32.78 -13.13 13.26
C LEU A 319 -32.48 -13.76 11.87
N LEU A 320 -31.37 -14.46 11.73
CA LEU A 320 -31.04 -15.18 10.50
C LEU A 320 -32.04 -16.29 10.18
N GLU A 321 -32.46 -17.06 11.19
CA GLU A 321 -33.48 -18.11 11.04
C GLU A 321 -34.86 -17.51 10.67
N GLN A 322 -35.27 -16.42 11.30
CA GLN A 322 -36.51 -15.69 10.98
C GLN A 322 -36.49 -15.11 9.55
N ALA A 323 -35.32 -14.75 9.04
CA ALA A 323 -35.15 -14.30 7.65
C ALA A 323 -35.23 -15.44 6.62
N GLY A 324 -35.39 -16.70 7.07
CA GLY A 324 -35.59 -17.87 6.20
C GLY A 324 -34.27 -18.57 5.81
N PHE A 325 -33.14 -18.22 6.41
CA PHE A 325 -31.88 -18.92 6.14
C PHE A 325 -31.76 -20.23 6.90
N ALA A 326 -31.11 -21.23 6.32
CA ALA A 326 -30.72 -22.44 7.01
C ALA A 326 -29.42 -22.18 7.79
N VAL A 327 -29.52 -22.10 9.13
CA VAL A 327 -28.40 -21.74 10.00
C VAL A 327 -27.78 -22.95 10.68
N TYR A 328 -26.47 -23.08 10.60
CA TYR A 328 -25.68 -24.18 11.18
C TYR A 328 -24.62 -23.63 12.16
N ALA A 329 -25.06 -23.30 13.36
CA ALA A 329 -24.21 -22.75 14.40
C ALA A 329 -23.62 -23.83 15.31
N ASN A 330 -22.29 -23.80 15.54
CA ASN A 330 -21.62 -24.66 16.53
C ASN A 330 -22.08 -24.34 17.97
N LYS A 331 -21.92 -25.30 18.90
CA LYS A 331 -22.22 -25.08 20.32
C LYS A 331 -21.28 -24.07 20.97
N SER A 332 -20.02 -24.06 20.55
CA SER A 332 -18.96 -23.12 20.98
C SER A 332 -18.01 -22.89 19.84
N ASN A 333 -17.30 -21.77 19.84
CA ASN A 333 -16.21 -21.56 18.91
C ASN A 333 -15.07 -22.55 19.19
N PRO A 334 -14.40 -23.07 18.17
CA PRO A 334 -13.20 -23.87 18.38
C PRO A 334 -12.11 -23.02 19.06
N LEU A 335 -11.31 -23.67 19.89
CA LEU A 335 -10.08 -23.06 20.41
C LEU A 335 -9.11 -22.89 19.23
N VAL A 336 -8.57 -21.70 19.03
CA VAL A 336 -7.57 -21.36 18.04
C VAL A 336 -6.18 -21.60 18.60
#